data_0115872d31977115c5cddc741b350aaa
#
_entry.id   0115872d31977115c5cddc741b350aaa
#
_cell.length_a   1.000
_cell.length_b   1.000
_cell.length_c   1.000
_cell.angle_alpha   90.00
_cell.angle_beta   90.00
_cell.angle_gamma   90.00
#
_symmetry.space_group_name_H-M   'P 1'
#
loop_
_entity.id
_entity.type
_entity.pdbx_description
1 polymer ?
#
loop_
_entity_poly.entity_id
_entity_poly.type
_entity_poly.pdbx_seq_one_letter_code
_entity_poly.pdbx_strand_id
1 'polypeptide(L)'
;SQIAAKKAEQQKVLDDAKDNKAAAAQMEQDLIAESKRVHNLIQERLRQQEAARQAASQSGGEAPSYTQGSGVLSWPCNGPITSPYGYRVHPIFGTTIYHSGIDIGVDYGTPIHAADSGTVIYVGWISGYGNAVIIDHGNGMQTLYGHNQSLNVSEGQSVSKGQVIAFAGSTGNSTGPHCHFEVQVNGSAVDPMGYL
;
A
#
# COMPACT_ATOMS: atom_id res chain seq x y z
N SER A 1 -3.54 -34.36 41.40
CA SER A 1 -2.99 -33.48 42.39
C SER A 1 -2.87 -32.06 41.86
N GLN A 2 -2.97 -31.07 42.70
CA GLN A 2 -2.94 -29.64 42.31
C GLN A 2 -1.66 -29.26 41.55
N ILE A 3 -0.54 -29.91 41.82
CA ILE A 3 0.77 -29.66 41.18
C ILE A 3 0.73 -30.11 39.72
N ALA A 4 0.08 -31.21 39.39
CA ALA A 4 -0.04 -31.73 38.03
C ALA A 4 -0.97 -30.83 37.17
N ALA A 5 -2.06 -30.34 37.76
CA ALA A 5 -2.96 -29.40 37.09
C ALA A 5 -2.26 -28.07 36.77
N LYS A 6 -1.48 -27.52 37.72
CA LYS A 6 -0.74 -26.28 37.55
C LYS A 6 0.38 -26.39 36.49
N LYS A 7 1.06 -27.56 36.42
CA LYS A 7 2.05 -27.84 35.37
C LYS A 7 1.39 -27.94 33.96
N ALA A 8 0.23 -28.60 33.87
CA ALA A 8 -0.51 -28.70 32.60
C ALA A 8 -1.00 -27.32 32.12
N GLU A 9 -1.48 -26.48 33.03
CA GLU A 9 -1.88 -25.10 32.73
C GLU A 9 -0.70 -24.24 32.25
N GLN A 10 0.44 -24.33 32.93
CA GLN A 10 1.67 -23.65 32.52
C GLN A 10 2.17 -24.11 31.17
N GLN A 11 2.11 -25.44 30.90
CA GLN A 11 2.51 -25.99 29.61
C GLN A 11 1.59 -25.45 28.47
N LYS A 12 0.28 -25.42 28.72
CA LYS A 12 -0.68 -24.87 27.75
C LYS A 12 -0.40 -23.39 27.44
N VAL A 13 -0.17 -22.58 28.46
CA VAL A 13 0.17 -21.15 28.27
C VAL A 13 1.47 -20.99 27.49
N LEU A 14 2.46 -21.86 27.69
CA LEU A 14 3.71 -21.84 26.95
C LEU A 14 3.53 -22.23 25.48
N ASP A 15 2.71 -23.23 25.21
CA ASP A 15 2.43 -23.69 23.85
C ASP A 15 1.59 -22.64 23.09
N ASP A 16 0.55 -22.08 23.70
CA ASP A 16 -0.22 -20.96 23.13
C ASP A 16 0.68 -19.75 22.82
N ALA A 17 1.65 -19.43 23.68
CA ALA A 17 2.60 -18.35 23.46
C ALA A 17 3.57 -18.63 22.28
N LYS A 18 4.00 -19.88 22.11
CA LYS A 18 4.84 -20.30 20.97
C LYS A 18 4.08 -20.23 19.66
N ASP A 19 2.83 -20.71 19.64
CA ASP A 19 1.97 -20.69 18.46
C ASP A 19 1.67 -19.25 18.04
N ASN A 20 1.39 -18.37 18.99
CA ASN A 20 1.20 -16.94 18.73
C ASN A 20 2.46 -16.27 18.17
N LYS A 21 3.65 -16.61 18.67
CA LYS A 21 4.92 -16.10 18.18
C LYS A 21 5.22 -16.59 16.76
N ALA A 22 4.91 -17.85 16.45
CA ALA A 22 5.07 -18.41 15.10
C ALA A 22 4.11 -17.75 14.10
N ALA A 23 2.84 -17.57 14.49
CA ALA A 23 1.85 -16.88 13.67
C ALA A 23 2.24 -15.42 13.36
N ALA A 24 2.78 -14.72 14.34
CA ALA A 24 3.24 -13.34 14.15
C ALA A 24 4.48 -13.25 13.26
N ALA A 25 5.43 -14.20 13.38
CA ALA A 25 6.59 -14.27 12.48
C ALA A 25 6.18 -14.58 11.03
N GLN A 26 5.17 -15.45 10.85
CA GLN A 26 4.61 -15.72 9.52
C GLN A 26 3.96 -14.47 8.93
N MET A 27 3.16 -13.74 9.71
CA MET A 27 2.53 -12.48 9.28
C MET A 27 3.57 -11.45 8.84
N GLU A 28 4.68 -11.31 9.56
CA GLU A 28 5.77 -10.42 9.18
C GLU A 28 6.39 -10.82 7.83
N GLN A 29 6.64 -12.11 7.62
CA GLN A 29 7.17 -12.63 6.35
C GLN A 29 6.18 -12.38 5.20
N ASP A 30 4.90 -12.57 5.43
CA ASP A 30 3.86 -12.36 4.44
C ASP A 30 3.78 -10.88 4.03
N LEU A 31 3.86 -9.94 4.99
CA LEU A 31 3.90 -8.50 4.72
C LEU A 31 5.15 -8.07 3.93
N ILE A 32 6.31 -8.61 4.28
CA ILE A 32 7.55 -8.35 3.55
C ILE A 32 7.46 -8.89 2.11
N ALA A 33 6.93 -10.10 1.94
CA ALA A 33 6.73 -10.71 0.63
C ALA A 33 5.76 -9.88 -0.22
N GLU A 34 4.71 -9.35 0.40
CA GLU A 34 3.70 -8.52 -0.24
C GLU A 34 4.28 -7.17 -0.69
N SER A 35 5.03 -6.49 0.15
CA SER A 35 5.75 -5.26 -0.22
C SER A 35 6.71 -5.49 -1.40
N LYS A 36 7.42 -6.63 -1.43
CA LYS A 36 8.27 -7.01 -2.57
C LYS A 36 7.47 -7.25 -3.86
N ARG A 37 6.28 -7.86 -3.76
CA ARG A 37 5.41 -8.06 -4.93
C ARG A 37 4.95 -6.73 -5.52
N VAL A 38 4.56 -5.79 -4.67
CA VAL A 38 4.19 -4.43 -5.09
C VAL A 38 5.37 -3.73 -5.76
N HIS A 39 6.57 -3.79 -5.16
CA HIS A 39 7.77 -3.26 -5.78
C HIS A 39 8.01 -3.83 -7.18
N ASN A 40 7.96 -5.15 -7.33
CA ASN A 40 8.18 -5.81 -8.62
C ASN A 40 7.09 -5.42 -9.64
N LEU A 41 5.83 -5.33 -9.20
CA LEU A 41 4.72 -4.88 -10.05
C LEU A 41 4.95 -3.47 -10.57
N ILE A 42 5.35 -2.54 -9.73
CA ILE A 42 5.67 -1.17 -10.12
C ILE A 42 6.79 -1.15 -11.15
N GLN A 43 7.90 -1.87 -10.89
CA GLN A 43 9.03 -1.92 -11.81
C GLN A 43 8.64 -2.51 -13.18
N GLU A 44 7.81 -3.54 -13.19
CA GLU A 44 7.31 -4.14 -14.43
C GLU A 44 6.44 -3.14 -15.20
N ARG A 45 5.52 -2.44 -14.53
CA ARG A 45 4.63 -1.45 -15.15
C ARG A 45 5.40 -0.27 -15.73
N LEU A 46 6.40 0.23 -15.02
CA LEU A 46 7.27 1.31 -15.51
C LEU A 46 8.05 0.86 -16.76
N ARG A 47 8.59 -0.36 -16.79
CA ARG A 47 9.27 -0.90 -17.99
C ARG A 47 8.30 -1.03 -19.17
N GLN A 48 7.09 -1.53 -18.95
CA GLN A 48 6.06 -1.66 -20.00
C GLN A 48 5.69 -0.28 -20.55
N GLN A 49 5.49 0.71 -19.70
CA GLN A 49 5.19 2.08 -20.08
C GLN A 49 6.32 2.70 -20.92
N GLU A 50 7.57 2.53 -20.48
CA GLU A 50 8.73 3.04 -21.22
C GLU A 50 8.89 2.33 -22.57
N ALA A 51 8.73 1.01 -22.65
CA ALA A 51 8.78 0.25 -23.89
C ALA A 51 7.68 0.69 -24.88
N ALA A 52 6.46 0.94 -24.38
CA ALA A 52 5.37 1.45 -25.21
C ALA A 52 5.66 2.85 -25.78
N ARG A 53 6.28 3.73 -25.01
CA ARG A 53 6.70 5.07 -25.44
C ARG A 53 7.80 5.00 -26.50
N GLN A 54 8.80 4.10 -26.30
CA GLN A 54 9.87 3.91 -27.28
C GLN A 54 9.33 3.34 -28.61
N ALA A 55 8.42 2.36 -28.55
CA ALA A 55 7.79 1.79 -29.73
C ALA A 55 6.97 2.83 -30.51
N ALA A 56 6.20 3.67 -29.82
CA ALA A 56 5.42 4.75 -30.43
C ALA A 56 6.36 5.78 -31.10
N SER A 57 7.46 6.16 -30.45
CA SER A 57 8.44 7.08 -31.03
C SER A 57 9.11 6.53 -32.30
N GLN A 58 9.34 5.23 -32.38
CA GLN A 58 9.96 4.57 -33.54
C GLN A 58 8.97 4.40 -34.70
N SER A 59 7.68 4.22 -34.42
CA SER A 59 6.63 4.04 -35.42
C SER A 59 6.03 5.35 -35.94
N GLY A 60 6.45 6.51 -35.44
CA GLY A 60 5.86 7.82 -35.77
C GLY A 60 4.45 7.99 -35.21
N GLY A 61 4.03 7.11 -34.29
CA GLY A 61 2.74 7.18 -33.61
C GLY A 61 2.78 8.14 -32.41
N GLU A 62 1.60 8.52 -31.95
CA GLU A 62 1.45 9.34 -30.74
C GLU A 62 1.84 8.48 -29.52
N ALA A 63 2.86 8.91 -28.78
CA ALA A 63 3.25 8.24 -27.55
C ALA A 63 2.12 8.35 -26.49
N PRO A 64 1.92 7.31 -25.65
CA PRO A 64 0.98 7.41 -24.54
C PRO A 64 1.23 8.69 -23.73
N SER A 65 0.17 9.41 -23.40
CA SER A 65 0.29 10.63 -22.60
C SER A 65 0.95 10.32 -21.27
N TYR A 66 1.96 11.08 -20.93
CA TYR A 66 2.65 11.00 -19.65
C TYR A 66 2.49 12.31 -18.92
N THR A 67 1.94 12.24 -17.73
CA THR A 67 1.78 13.41 -16.86
C THR A 67 2.78 13.32 -15.74
N GLN A 68 3.64 14.31 -15.64
CA GLN A 68 4.61 14.42 -14.54
C GLN A 68 4.00 15.22 -13.39
N GLY A 69 4.21 14.76 -12.18
CA GLY A 69 3.84 15.44 -10.96
C GLY A 69 4.77 16.59 -10.60
N SER A 70 4.38 17.35 -9.61
CA SER A 70 5.15 18.47 -9.06
C SER A 70 6.28 18.03 -8.12
N GLY A 71 6.19 16.79 -7.60
CA GLY A 71 7.09 16.25 -6.57
C GLY A 71 6.73 16.71 -5.15
N VAL A 72 5.66 17.49 -5.00
CA VAL A 72 5.09 17.88 -3.70
C VAL A 72 3.74 17.20 -3.55
N LEU A 73 3.60 16.33 -2.57
CA LEU A 73 2.37 15.57 -2.38
C LEU A 73 1.34 16.34 -1.55
N SER A 74 0.08 16.05 -1.76
CA SER A 74 -1.03 16.45 -0.89
C SER A 74 -1.65 15.22 -0.23
N TRP A 75 -2.30 15.41 0.89
CA TRP A 75 -3.05 14.35 1.58
C TRP A 75 -4.08 13.72 0.64
N PRO A 76 -4.14 12.38 0.54
CA PRO A 76 -5.12 11.69 -0.32
C PRO A 76 -6.54 11.78 0.23
N CYS A 77 -6.68 11.95 1.54
CA CYS A 77 -7.95 12.14 2.24
C CYS A 77 -7.71 12.84 3.57
N ASN A 78 -8.78 13.29 4.21
CA ASN A 78 -8.70 13.96 5.52
C ASN A 78 -9.16 13.00 6.62
N GLY A 79 -8.25 12.63 7.52
CA GLY A 79 -8.51 11.74 8.65
C GLY A 79 -7.31 11.61 9.57
N PRO A 80 -7.46 11.03 10.75
CA PRO A 80 -6.35 10.76 11.64
C PRO A 80 -5.46 9.64 11.10
N ILE A 81 -4.17 9.70 11.38
CA ILE A 81 -3.27 8.56 11.15
C ILE A 81 -3.57 7.51 12.21
N THR A 82 -4.09 6.36 11.76
CA THR A 82 -4.42 5.22 12.62
C THR A 82 -3.28 4.22 12.73
N SER A 83 -2.35 4.26 11.76
CA SER A 83 -1.15 3.44 11.76
C SER A 83 0.00 4.14 11.03
N PRO A 84 1.14 4.40 11.69
CA PRO A 84 2.28 5.07 11.08
C PRO A 84 3.12 4.11 10.21
N TYR A 85 3.96 4.70 9.36
CA TYR A 85 5.00 4.01 8.60
C TYR A 85 6.09 3.43 9.52
N GLY A 86 6.71 2.35 9.08
CA GLY A 86 7.89 1.75 9.70
C GLY A 86 7.59 0.58 10.62
N TYR A 87 8.56 0.23 11.44
CA TYR A 87 8.42 -0.88 12.36
C TYR A 87 7.51 -0.51 13.53
N ARG A 88 6.53 -1.36 13.79
CA ARG A 88 5.59 -1.21 14.92
C ARG A 88 5.49 -2.51 15.70
N VAL A 89 5.30 -2.40 17.01
CA VAL A 89 5.07 -3.58 17.86
C VAL A 89 3.59 -3.95 17.76
N HIS A 90 3.32 -5.21 17.39
CA HIS A 90 1.96 -5.73 17.38
C HIS A 90 1.38 -5.73 18.80
N PRO A 91 0.22 -5.11 19.07
CA PRO A 91 -0.27 -4.88 20.43
C PRO A 91 -0.59 -6.16 21.19
N ILE A 92 -0.88 -7.26 20.49
CA ILE A 92 -1.23 -8.55 21.11
C ILE A 92 -0.02 -9.46 21.23
N PHE A 93 0.80 -9.54 20.18
CA PHE A 93 1.89 -10.54 20.09
C PHE A 93 3.26 -9.98 20.48
N GLY A 94 3.40 -8.67 20.65
CA GLY A 94 4.69 -8.02 20.96
C GLY A 94 5.74 -8.18 19.85
N THR A 95 5.37 -8.70 18.69
CA THR A 95 6.25 -8.85 17.53
C THR A 95 6.35 -7.55 16.75
N THR A 96 7.50 -7.33 16.14
CA THR A 96 7.73 -6.17 15.30
C THR A 96 7.17 -6.44 13.90
N ILE A 97 6.28 -5.58 13.40
CA ILE A 97 5.70 -5.64 12.06
C ILE A 97 6.11 -4.40 11.29
N TYR A 98 6.58 -4.58 10.05
CA TYR A 98 6.90 -3.48 9.16
C TYR A 98 5.65 -3.02 8.39
N HIS A 99 5.42 -1.71 8.36
CA HIS A 99 4.36 -1.05 7.61
C HIS A 99 4.95 -0.16 6.54
N SER A 100 4.67 -0.45 5.28
CA SER A 100 5.26 0.22 4.11
C SER A 100 4.66 1.59 3.78
N GLY A 101 3.62 1.99 4.50
CA GLY A 101 2.91 3.26 4.31
C GLY A 101 2.33 3.81 5.60
N ILE A 102 1.35 4.68 5.48
CA ILE A 102 0.51 5.15 6.58
C ILE A 102 -0.93 4.74 6.33
N ASP A 103 -1.67 4.46 7.42
CA ASP A 103 -3.12 4.26 7.36
C ASP A 103 -3.83 5.52 7.85
N ILE A 104 -4.72 6.06 7.04
CA ILE A 104 -5.53 7.24 7.34
C ILE A 104 -6.96 6.77 7.58
N GLY A 105 -7.44 6.89 8.82
CA GLY A 105 -8.78 6.46 9.22
C GLY A 105 -9.84 7.36 8.60
N VAL A 106 -10.75 6.77 7.82
CA VAL A 106 -11.86 7.46 7.15
C VAL A 106 -13.06 6.52 7.06
N ASP A 107 -14.25 7.05 6.81
CA ASP A 107 -15.46 6.26 6.61
C ASP A 107 -15.47 5.57 5.24
N TYR A 108 -16.28 4.49 5.13
CA TYR A 108 -16.59 3.86 3.84
C TYR A 108 -17.09 4.89 2.84
N GLY A 109 -16.58 4.83 1.61
CA GLY A 109 -17.01 5.72 0.53
C GLY A 109 -16.40 7.12 0.57
N THR A 110 -15.52 7.42 1.52
CA THR A 110 -14.75 8.68 1.50
C THR A 110 -13.95 8.78 0.21
N PRO A 111 -14.03 9.88 -0.55
CA PRO A 111 -13.24 10.08 -1.75
C PRO A 111 -11.73 10.06 -1.45
N ILE A 112 -10.98 9.29 -2.24
CA ILE A 112 -9.53 9.25 -2.22
C ILE A 112 -9.01 10.01 -3.42
N HIS A 113 -8.09 10.93 -3.18
CA HIS A 113 -7.58 11.86 -4.18
C HIS A 113 -6.13 11.52 -4.54
N ALA A 114 -5.78 11.74 -5.81
CA ALA A 114 -4.39 11.66 -6.25
C ALA A 114 -3.54 12.70 -5.49
N ALA A 115 -2.49 12.24 -4.83
CA ALA A 115 -1.63 13.10 -4.02
C ALA A 115 -0.82 14.09 -4.87
N ASP A 116 -0.55 13.75 -6.13
CA ASP A 116 0.02 14.65 -7.14
C ASP A 116 -0.48 14.26 -8.53
N SER A 117 -0.24 15.09 -9.52
CA SER A 117 -0.49 14.75 -10.92
C SER A 117 0.40 13.59 -11.36
N GLY A 118 -0.06 12.78 -12.29
CA GLY A 118 0.70 11.62 -12.75
C GLY A 118 -0.06 10.76 -13.74
N THR A 119 0.51 9.60 -14.02
CA THR A 119 -0.11 8.57 -14.86
C THR A 119 -0.42 7.35 -14.03
N VAL A 120 -1.62 6.83 -14.13
CA VAL A 120 -2.05 5.61 -13.45
C VAL A 120 -1.37 4.41 -14.09
N ILE A 121 -0.53 3.70 -13.32
CA ILE A 121 0.21 2.53 -13.81
C ILE A 121 -0.40 1.21 -13.38
N TYR A 122 -1.31 1.22 -12.40
CA TYR A 122 -2.02 0.03 -11.97
C TYR A 122 -3.39 0.38 -11.37
N VAL A 123 -4.39 -0.43 -11.73
CA VAL A 123 -5.74 -0.40 -11.14
C VAL A 123 -6.23 -1.84 -10.99
N GLY A 124 -6.52 -2.28 -9.78
CA GLY A 124 -7.03 -3.63 -9.57
C GLY A 124 -6.77 -4.18 -8.17
N TRP A 125 -6.91 -5.51 -8.06
CA TRP A 125 -6.73 -6.23 -6.81
C TRP A 125 -5.26 -6.61 -6.60
N ILE A 126 -4.70 -6.19 -5.48
CA ILE A 126 -3.38 -6.67 -5.00
C ILE A 126 -3.63 -7.45 -3.71
N SER A 127 -3.03 -8.66 -3.59
CA SER A 127 -3.10 -9.46 -2.36
C SER A 127 -2.66 -8.59 -1.17
N GLY A 128 -3.44 -8.61 -0.07
CA GLY A 128 -3.25 -7.80 1.11
C GLY A 128 -3.79 -6.38 0.99
N TYR A 129 -3.46 -5.65 -0.06
CA TYR A 129 -3.90 -4.27 -0.29
C TYR A 129 -5.35 -4.14 -0.78
N GLY A 130 -5.98 -5.27 -1.21
CA GLY A 130 -7.32 -5.23 -1.79
C GLY A 130 -7.36 -4.46 -3.10
N ASN A 131 -8.43 -3.71 -3.33
CA ASN A 131 -8.54 -2.82 -4.47
C ASN A 131 -7.56 -1.65 -4.34
N ALA A 132 -6.62 -1.53 -5.27
CA ALA A 132 -5.54 -0.57 -5.22
C ALA A 132 -5.41 0.24 -6.52
N VAL A 133 -4.93 1.46 -6.38
CA VAL A 133 -4.46 2.33 -7.46
C VAL A 133 -2.98 2.63 -7.23
N ILE A 134 -2.18 2.61 -8.29
CA ILE A 134 -0.79 3.08 -8.25
C ILE A 134 -0.61 4.15 -9.31
N ILE A 135 -0.06 5.30 -8.92
CA ILE A 135 0.21 6.44 -9.79
C ILE A 135 1.72 6.65 -9.87
N ASP A 136 2.24 6.78 -11.09
CA ASP A 136 3.60 7.24 -11.36
C ASP A 136 3.58 8.76 -11.56
N HIS A 137 4.31 9.46 -10.71
CA HIS A 137 4.44 10.92 -10.74
C HIS A 137 5.70 11.39 -11.48
N GLY A 138 6.51 10.44 -11.97
CA GLY A 138 7.79 10.72 -12.58
C GLY A 138 8.93 10.89 -11.57
N ASN A 139 10.14 11.10 -12.09
CA ASN A 139 11.35 11.29 -11.28
C ASN A 139 11.59 10.18 -10.24
N GLY A 140 11.12 8.95 -10.52
CA GLY A 140 11.25 7.81 -9.63
C GLY A 140 10.27 7.81 -8.44
N MET A 141 9.23 8.66 -8.47
CA MET A 141 8.23 8.76 -7.39
C MET A 141 6.90 8.11 -7.80
N GLN A 142 6.40 7.20 -7.00
CA GLN A 142 5.09 6.59 -7.15
C GLN A 142 4.31 6.67 -5.83
N THR A 143 2.97 6.67 -5.93
CA THR A 143 2.06 6.54 -4.78
C THR A 143 1.10 5.37 -4.96
N LEU A 144 0.79 4.69 -3.86
CA LEU A 144 -0.15 3.58 -3.80
C LEU A 144 -1.28 3.92 -2.84
N TYR A 145 -2.50 3.57 -3.23
CA TYR A 145 -3.73 3.78 -2.48
C TYR A 145 -4.46 2.44 -2.35
N GLY A 146 -4.47 1.85 -1.15
CA GLY A 146 -5.00 0.51 -0.88
C GLY A 146 -6.34 0.49 -0.15
N HIS A 147 -6.91 -0.70 -0.01
CA HIS A 147 -8.12 -1.06 0.72
C HIS A 147 -9.42 -0.40 0.23
N ASN A 148 -9.42 0.13 -1.01
CA ASN A 148 -10.58 0.83 -1.55
C ASN A 148 -11.78 -0.10 -1.75
N GLN A 149 -13.01 0.41 -1.57
CA GLN A 149 -14.22 -0.31 -1.95
C GLN A 149 -14.48 -0.27 -3.45
N SER A 150 -14.12 0.84 -4.11
CA SER A 150 -14.27 1.01 -5.56
C SER A 150 -13.19 1.93 -6.14
N LEU A 151 -12.89 1.73 -7.42
CA LEU A 151 -11.86 2.44 -8.17
C LEU A 151 -12.51 3.31 -9.25
N ASN A 152 -12.01 4.53 -9.45
CA ASN A 152 -12.63 5.56 -10.31
C ASN A 152 -11.71 6.01 -11.44
N VAL A 153 -10.68 5.26 -11.75
CA VAL A 153 -9.70 5.51 -12.80
C VAL A 153 -9.34 4.23 -13.54
N SER A 154 -8.63 4.36 -14.65
CA SER A 154 -8.15 3.24 -15.47
C SER A 154 -6.63 3.31 -15.65
N GLU A 155 -5.99 2.16 -15.90
CA GLU A 155 -4.57 2.10 -16.27
C GLU A 155 -4.28 2.96 -17.52
N GLY A 156 -3.17 3.69 -17.52
CA GLY A 156 -2.77 4.61 -18.56
C GLY A 156 -3.45 5.99 -18.47
N GLN A 157 -4.43 6.19 -17.60
CA GLN A 157 -5.10 7.47 -17.43
C GLN A 157 -4.15 8.50 -16.80
N SER A 158 -4.10 9.71 -17.38
CA SER A 158 -3.51 10.87 -16.74
C SER A 158 -4.45 11.42 -15.69
N VAL A 159 -3.94 11.72 -14.50
CA VAL A 159 -4.68 12.31 -13.38
C VAL A 159 -4.03 13.60 -12.92
N SER A 160 -4.85 14.52 -12.45
CA SER A 160 -4.39 15.76 -11.84
C SER A 160 -4.32 15.60 -10.31
N LYS A 161 -3.43 16.35 -9.68
CA LYS A 161 -3.39 16.47 -8.22
C LYS A 161 -4.76 16.82 -7.66
N GLY A 162 -5.22 16.10 -6.65
CA GLY A 162 -6.54 16.30 -6.05
C GLY A 162 -7.71 15.66 -6.80
N GLN A 163 -7.48 15.00 -7.93
CA GLN A 163 -8.54 14.26 -8.65
C GLN A 163 -8.99 13.05 -7.83
N VAL A 164 -10.30 12.78 -7.75
CA VAL A 164 -10.85 11.57 -7.12
C VAL A 164 -10.48 10.33 -7.95
N ILE A 165 -9.75 9.40 -7.36
CA ILE A 165 -9.24 8.20 -8.01
C ILE A 165 -9.86 6.90 -7.48
N ALA A 166 -10.40 6.93 -6.27
CA ALA A 166 -11.01 5.79 -5.60
C ALA A 166 -11.94 6.26 -4.47
N PHE A 167 -12.60 5.29 -3.84
CA PHE A 167 -13.41 5.51 -2.64
C PHE A 167 -12.98 4.53 -1.56
N ALA A 168 -12.75 5.04 -0.36
CA ALA A 168 -12.23 4.28 0.77
C ALA A 168 -13.12 3.09 1.15
N GLY A 169 -12.51 2.01 1.58
CA GLY A 169 -13.16 0.79 2.02
C GLY A 169 -12.33 0.03 3.03
N SER A 170 -12.53 -1.29 3.05
CA SER A 170 -11.80 -2.22 3.92
C SER A 170 -11.54 -3.54 3.18
N THR A 171 -11.20 -3.46 1.88
CA THR A 171 -10.91 -4.64 1.07
C THR A 171 -9.48 -5.14 1.34
N GLY A 172 -9.22 -6.42 1.04
CA GLY A 172 -7.94 -7.04 1.32
C GLY A 172 -7.71 -7.30 2.82
N ASN A 173 -6.49 -7.12 3.29
CA ASN A 173 -6.11 -7.42 4.69
C ASN A 173 -6.33 -6.18 5.58
N SER A 174 -7.57 -5.90 5.92
CA SER A 174 -7.99 -4.70 6.64
C SER A 174 -9.04 -5.03 7.71
N THR A 175 -8.96 -4.38 8.85
CA THR A 175 -9.89 -4.58 9.98
C THR A 175 -10.98 -3.51 10.08
N GLY A 176 -10.96 -2.51 9.21
CA GLY A 176 -11.93 -1.41 9.18
C GLY A 176 -11.63 -0.40 8.09
N PRO A 177 -12.54 0.55 7.81
CA PRO A 177 -12.36 1.47 6.70
C PRO A 177 -11.21 2.45 6.94
N HIS A 178 -10.29 2.53 5.99
CA HIS A 178 -9.16 3.45 5.99
C HIS A 178 -8.58 3.57 4.58
N CYS A 179 -7.75 4.57 4.35
CA CYS A 179 -6.88 4.67 3.20
C CYS A 179 -5.47 4.23 3.60
N HIS A 180 -4.98 3.13 3.06
CA HIS A 180 -3.56 2.80 3.12
C HIS A 180 -2.84 3.59 2.03
N PHE A 181 -1.87 4.40 2.42
CA PHE A 181 -1.15 5.30 1.53
C PHE A 181 0.36 5.06 1.60
N GLU A 182 0.96 4.74 0.46
CA GLU A 182 2.42 4.58 0.34
C GLU A 182 3.00 5.64 -0.60
N VAL A 183 4.21 6.05 -0.27
CA VAL A 183 5.12 6.77 -1.16
C VAL A 183 6.31 5.87 -1.45
N GLN A 184 6.62 5.69 -2.73
CA GLN A 184 7.80 4.97 -3.16
C GLN A 184 8.73 5.90 -3.94
N VAL A 185 10.01 5.87 -3.62
CA VAL A 185 11.04 6.67 -4.27
C VAL A 185 12.15 5.73 -4.75
N ASN A 186 12.41 5.74 -6.06
CA ASN A 186 13.38 4.87 -6.71
C ASN A 186 13.18 3.38 -6.36
N GLY A 187 11.89 2.97 -6.25
CA GLY A 187 11.48 1.61 -5.98
C GLY A 187 11.56 1.18 -4.52
N SER A 188 11.74 2.09 -3.59
CA SER A 188 11.73 1.82 -2.15
C SER A 188 10.62 2.59 -1.46
N ALA A 189 9.86 1.91 -0.61
CA ALA A 189 8.87 2.57 0.25
C ALA A 189 9.58 3.49 1.26
N VAL A 190 9.10 4.71 1.37
CA VAL A 190 9.63 5.75 2.27
C VAL A 190 8.50 6.28 3.16
N ASP A 191 8.87 6.95 4.26
CA ASP A 191 7.89 7.54 5.16
C ASP A 191 7.09 8.64 4.43
N PRO A 192 5.78 8.45 4.20
CA PRO A 192 4.95 9.44 3.51
C PRO A 192 4.92 10.80 4.19
N MET A 193 5.14 10.84 5.53
CA MET A 193 5.10 12.08 6.30
C MET A 193 6.18 13.10 5.91
N GLY A 194 7.25 12.64 5.27
CA GLY A 194 8.30 13.53 4.75
C GLY A 194 7.96 14.18 3.40
N TYR A 195 6.83 13.81 2.79
CA TYR A 195 6.41 14.26 1.45
C TYR A 195 5.05 14.98 1.42
N LEU A 196 4.28 14.90 2.52
CA LEU A 196 2.95 15.48 2.70
C LEU A 196 2.97 16.87 3.33
#